data_b6d9172e60129a2eeab8bdd3f91b349c
#
_entry.id   b6d9172e60129a2eeab8bdd3f91b349c
#
_cell.length_a   1.000
_cell.length_b   1.000
_cell.length_c   1.000
_cell.angle_alpha   90.00
_cell.angle_beta   90.00
_cell.angle_gamma   90.00
#
_symmetry.space_group_name_H-M   'P 1'
#
loop_
_entity.id
_entity.type
_entity.pdbx_description
1 polymer ?
#
loop_
_entity_poly.entity_id
_entity_poly.type
_entity_poly.pdbx_seq_one_letter_code
_entity_poly.pdbx_strand_id
1 'polypeptide(L)'
;EDSGNDEIGAQTVIRKVSKTAATVEFMRHDPQLEGEYMTGEYFSIEKKNGNQWEELDAKDDVAFKDIGIVIPQEDGVSHEYDWTDLYGELKPGDYRINVKVWAGNKEYVLSPHFLIR
;
A
#
# COMPACT_ATOMS: atom_id res chain seq x y z
N GLU A 1 -10.38 -1.23 -5.19
CA GLU A 1 -9.65 -1.85 -6.27
C GLU A 1 -8.39 -2.54 -5.75
N ASP A 2 -7.86 -3.45 -6.52
CA ASP A 2 -6.68 -4.19 -6.14
C ASP A 2 -5.50 -3.84 -7.05
N SER A 3 -4.33 -4.22 -6.62
CA SER A 3 -3.10 -4.10 -7.39
C SER A 3 -2.23 -5.31 -7.10
N GLY A 4 -1.57 -5.81 -8.11
CA GLY A 4 -0.76 -7.00 -7.98
C GLY A 4 0.53 -6.91 -8.79
N ASN A 5 1.39 -7.87 -8.54
CA ASN A 5 2.64 -8.05 -9.28
C ASN A 5 2.76 -9.52 -9.65
N ASP A 6 2.59 -9.81 -10.94
CA ASP A 6 2.60 -11.17 -11.43
C ASP A 6 3.99 -11.82 -11.37
N GLU A 7 5.04 -11.02 -11.38
CA GLU A 7 6.41 -11.51 -11.27
C GLU A 7 6.66 -12.22 -9.94
N ILE A 8 6.06 -11.71 -8.87
CA ILE A 8 6.23 -12.30 -7.54
C ILE A 8 4.96 -12.97 -7.03
N GLY A 9 3.87 -12.91 -7.78
CA GLY A 9 2.60 -13.50 -7.36
C GLY A 9 2.01 -12.85 -6.14
N ALA A 10 2.23 -11.56 -5.93
CA ALA A 10 1.70 -10.81 -4.81
C ALA A 10 0.57 -9.90 -5.26
N GLN A 11 -0.39 -9.67 -4.36
CA GLN A 11 -1.56 -8.85 -4.64
C GLN A 11 -1.96 -8.06 -3.41
N THR A 12 -2.46 -6.86 -3.63
CA THR A 12 -3.02 -6.02 -2.57
C THR A 12 -4.46 -5.67 -2.89
N VAL A 13 -5.29 -5.60 -1.86
CA VAL A 13 -6.71 -5.24 -1.98
C VAL A 13 -7.04 -4.23 -0.89
N ILE A 14 -7.78 -3.17 -1.26
CA ILE A 14 -8.29 -2.21 -0.29
C ILE A 14 -9.55 -2.79 0.33
N ARG A 15 -9.54 -3.02 1.66
CA ARG A 15 -10.69 -3.58 2.38
C ARG A 15 -11.57 -2.51 3.02
N LYS A 16 -10.95 -1.45 3.52
CA LYS A 16 -11.65 -0.31 4.10
C LYS A 16 -10.93 0.95 3.72
N VAL A 17 -11.67 2.03 3.55
CA VAL A 17 -11.10 3.33 3.30
C VAL A 17 -11.95 4.40 3.97
N SER A 18 -11.27 5.39 4.55
CA SER A 18 -11.86 6.60 5.08
C SER A 18 -11.05 7.79 4.60
N LYS A 19 -11.40 8.99 5.05
CA LYS A 19 -10.64 10.20 4.67
C LYS A 19 -9.23 10.23 5.29
N THR A 20 -8.97 9.44 6.32
CA THR A 20 -7.71 9.48 7.07
C THR A 20 -6.96 8.16 7.11
N ALA A 21 -7.54 7.06 6.59
CA ALA A 21 -6.91 5.75 6.69
C ALA A 21 -7.45 4.79 5.65
N ALA A 22 -6.64 3.78 5.32
CA ALA A 22 -7.08 2.66 4.49
C ALA A 22 -6.49 1.36 5.04
N THR A 23 -7.29 0.30 4.98
CA THR A 23 -6.83 -1.05 5.32
C THR A 23 -6.50 -1.78 4.04
N VAL A 24 -5.26 -2.21 3.93
CA VAL A 24 -4.75 -2.94 2.76
C VAL A 24 -4.50 -4.37 3.16
N GLU A 25 -5.07 -5.30 2.42
CA GLU A 25 -4.79 -6.73 2.58
C GLU A 25 -3.76 -7.16 1.55
N PHE A 26 -2.73 -7.86 2.01
CA PHE A 26 -1.66 -8.38 1.18
C PHE A 26 -1.81 -9.89 1.05
N MET A 27 -1.69 -10.41 -0.17
CA MET A 27 -1.86 -11.83 -0.45
C MET A 27 -0.77 -12.32 -1.39
N ARG A 28 -0.44 -13.61 -1.29
CA ARG A 28 0.48 -14.27 -2.22
C ARG A 28 -0.30 -15.30 -3.02
N HIS A 29 -0.21 -15.20 -4.36
CA HIS A 29 -0.79 -16.17 -5.29
C HIS A 29 0.33 -16.68 -6.19
N ASP A 30 0.47 -17.98 -6.31
CA ASP A 30 1.48 -18.58 -7.19
C ASP A 30 2.82 -17.89 -7.05
N PRO A 31 3.42 -17.85 -5.85
CA PRO A 31 4.64 -17.10 -5.64
C PRO A 31 5.76 -17.62 -6.54
N GLN A 32 6.38 -16.70 -7.27
CA GLN A 32 7.43 -17.00 -8.23
C GLN A 32 8.80 -17.08 -7.57
N LEU A 33 8.93 -16.49 -6.40
CA LEU A 33 10.18 -16.48 -5.65
C LEU A 33 10.01 -17.24 -4.35
N GLU A 34 11.01 -18.01 -4.01
CA GLU A 34 11.03 -18.72 -2.74
C GLU A 34 11.38 -17.75 -1.61
N GLY A 35 11.02 -18.14 -0.41
CA GLY A 35 11.35 -17.40 0.78
C GLY A 35 10.22 -16.55 1.30
N GLU A 36 10.56 -15.65 2.20
CA GLU A 36 9.63 -14.84 2.93
C GLU A 36 9.32 -13.57 2.16
N TYR A 37 8.03 -13.23 2.08
CA TYR A 37 7.60 -11.94 1.56
C TYR A 37 7.23 -11.06 2.73
N MET A 38 7.61 -9.79 2.67
CA MET A 38 7.35 -8.84 3.75
C MET A 38 6.83 -7.53 3.21
N THR A 39 6.06 -6.83 4.05
CA THR A 39 5.69 -5.45 3.83
C THR A 39 6.03 -4.67 5.11
N GLY A 40 5.69 -3.41 5.18
CA GLY A 40 5.98 -2.56 6.32
C GLY A 40 5.05 -1.37 6.41
N GLU A 41 5.38 -0.43 7.28
CA GLU A 41 4.53 0.75 7.52
C GLU A 41 4.75 1.89 6.51
N TYR A 42 5.82 1.85 5.74
CA TYR A 42 6.08 2.92 4.76
C TYR A 42 5.03 2.92 3.66
N PHE A 43 4.52 4.10 3.35
CA PHE A 43 3.62 4.30 2.22
C PHE A 43 3.68 5.74 1.75
N SER A 44 3.18 5.97 0.54
CA SER A 44 2.90 7.31 0.03
C SER A 44 1.55 7.28 -0.67
N ILE A 45 0.96 8.45 -0.88
CA ILE A 45 -0.34 8.56 -1.54
C ILE A 45 -0.19 9.51 -2.72
N GLU A 46 -0.76 9.10 -3.87
CA GLU A 46 -0.84 9.94 -5.05
C GLU A 46 -2.30 10.20 -5.37
N LYS A 47 -2.59 11.41 -5.83
CA LYS A 47 -3.92 11.82 -6.28
C LYS A 47 -3.93 11.91 -7.80
N LYS A 48 -4.97 11.39 -8.42
CA LYS A 48 -5.14 11.49 -9.87
C LYS A 48 -5.58 12.91 -10.23
N ASN A 49 -4.84 13.52 -11.17
CA ASN A 49 -5.13 14.85 -11.68
C ASN A 49 -5.14 14.77 -13.20
N GLY A 50 -6.34 14.68 -13.79
CA GLY A 50 -6.48 14.40 -15.23
C GLY A 50 -5.96 12.99 -15.54
N ASN A 51 -4.95 12.91 -16.38
CA ASN A 51 -4.32 11.65 -16.77
C ASN A 51 -3.02 11.36 -16.00
N GLN A 52 -2.71 12.17 -15.00
CA GLN A 52 -1.46 12.04 -14.26
C GLN A 52 -1.71 11.77 -12.79
N TRP A 53 -0.75 11.10 -12.16
CA TRP A 53 -0.73 10.87 -10.73
C TRP A 53 0.28 11.83 -10.11
N GLU A 54 -0.14 12.52 -9.06
CA GLU A 54 0.70 13.46 -8.33
C GLU A 54 0.83 13.02 -6.87
N GLU A 55 2.08 12.89 -6.39
CA GLU A 55 2.31 12.54 -5.01
C GLU A 55 1.88 13.69 -4.09
N LEU A 56 1.18 13.34 -3.01
CA LEU A 56 0.78 14.31 -2.01
C LEU A 56 1.98 14.66 -1.14
N ASP A 57 2.06 15.94 -0.78
CA ASP A 57 3.12 16.42 0.13
C ASP A 57 2.81 16.00 1.56
N ALA A 58 3.70 15.23 2.16
CA ALA A 58 3.58 14.82 3.54
C ALA A 58 4.17 15.87 4.46
N LYS A 59 3.67 15.92 5.70
CA LYS A 59 4.25 16.78 6.72
C LYS A 59 5.66 16.30 7.06
N ASP A 60 6.56 17.26 7.30
CA ASP A 60 7.99 16.99 7.36
C ASP A 60 8.44 16.16 8.56
N ASP A 61 7.73 16.19 9.67
CA ASP A 61 8.20 15.61 10.92
C ASP A 61 7.69 14.20 11.22
N VAL A 62 7.12 13.54 10.21
CA VAL A 62 6.56 12.20 10.40
C VAL A 62 7.58 11.17 9.96
N ALA A 63 7.91 10.25 10.85
CA ALA A 63 8.78 9.12 10.55
C ALA A 63 7.99 7.82 10.60
N PHE A 64 8.32 6.90 9.71
CA PHE A 64 7.73 5.57 9.73
C PHE A 64 8.54 4.65 10.63
N LYS A 65 7.83 3.77 11.32
CA LYS A 65 8.51 2.73 12.11
C LYS A 65 9.09 1.69 11.17
N ASP A 66 10.28 1.22 11.49
CA ASP A 66 10.94 0.16 10.72
C ASP A 66 10.44 -1.20 11.20
N ILE A 67 9.21 -1.53 10.83
CA ILE A 67 8.55 -2.78 11.22
C ILE A 67 8.32 -3.62 9.99
N GLY A 68 8.79 -4.87 10.03
CA GLY A 68 8.51 -5.85 8.98
C GLY A 68 7.27 -6.64 9.30
N ILE A 69 6.42 -6.82 8.30
CA ILE A 69 5.19 -7.61 8.40
C ILE A 69 5.28 -8.73 7.39
N VAL A 70 5.24 -9.98 7.88
CA VAL A 70 5.33 -11.15 7.01
C VAL A 70 4.01 -11.35 6.26
N ILE A 71 4.09 -11.57 4.95
CA ILE A 71 2.93 -11.91 4.14
C ILE A 71 2.88 -13.43 4.04
N PRO A 72 1.87 -14.09 4.65
CA PRO A 72 1.80 -15.55 4.63
C PRO A 72 1.45 -16.09 3.25
N GLN A 73 1.82 -17.36 3.00
CA GLN A 73 1.60 -17.98 1.70
C GLN A 73 0.13 -18.28 1.41
N GLU A 74 -0.65 -18.60 2.42
CA GLU A 74 -2.03 -19.04 2.23
C GLU A 74 -3.06 -18.03 2.67
N ASP A 75 -2.87 -17.45 3.84
CA ASP A 75 -3.78 -16.47 4.39
C ASP A 75 -3.24 -15.08 4.13
N GLY A 76 -4.13 -14.14 3.82
CA GLY A 76 -3.73 -12.75 3.68
C GLY A 76 -3.35 -12.13 5.02
N VAL A 77 -2.64 -11.01 4.96
CA VAL A 77 -2.39 -10.16 6.12
C VAL A 77 -2.86 -8.75 5.81
N SER A 78 -3.53 -8.14 6.77
CA SER A 78 -4.05 -6.78 6.60
C SER A 78 -3.29 -5.81 7.48
N HIS A 79 -3.08 -4.61 6.97
CA HIS A 79 -2.46 -3.53 7.71
C HIS A 79 -3.22 -2.24 7.46
N GLU A 80 -3.49 -1.48 8.53
CA GLU A 80 -4.12 -0.19 8.41
C GLU A 80 -3.06 0.89 8.27
N TYR A 81 -3.17 1.67 7.20
CA TYR A 81 -2.32 2.84 6.97
C TYR A 81 -3.11 4.08 7.32
N ASP A 82 -2.74 4.70 8.42
CA ASP A 82 -3.39 5.92 8.91
C ASP A 82 -2.51 7.12 8.53
N TRP A 83 -3.08 8.05 7.77
CA TRP A 83 -2.34 9.22 7.28
C TRP A 83 -2.78 10.51 7.92
N THR A 84 -3.47 10.45 9.05
CA THR A 84 -3.92 11.66 9.75
C THR A 84 -2.78 12.64 9.98
N ASP A 85 -1.63 12.12 10.45
CA ASP A 85 -0.47 12.96 10.75
C ASP A 85 0.31 13.38 9.51
N LEU A 86 0.19 12.64 8.41
CA LEU A 86 0.91 12.93 7.16
C LEU A 86 0.14 13.91 6.27
N TYR A 87 -1.13 13.68 6.08
CA TYR A 87 -1.93 14.42 5.10
C TYR A 87 -3.21 15.01 5.65
N GLY A 88 -3.64 14.58 6.85
CA GLY A 88 -4.95 14.94 7.37
C GLY A 88 -6.05 14.27 6.56
N GLU A 89 -7.23 14.87 6.53
CA GLU A 89 -8.36 14.34 5.77
C GLU A 89 -8.16 14.60 4.27
N LEU A 90 -8.31 13.55 3.47
CA LEU A 90 -8.25 13.68 2.02
C LEU A 90 -9.56 14.25 1.47
N LYS A 91 -9.43 15.10 0.47
CA LYS A 91 -10.58 15.66 -0.26
C LYS A 91 -11.13 14.61 -1.23
N PRO A 92 -12.39 14.77 -1.67
CA PRO A 92 -12.93 13.85 -2.68
C PRO A 92 -12.05 13.74 -3.91
N GLY A 93 -11.89 12.53 -4.42
CA GLY A 93 -11.08 12.28 -5.61
C GLY A 93 -10.62 10.84 -5.71
N ASP A 94 -9.88 10.58 -6.78
CA ASP A 94 -9.26 9.29 -7.04
C ASP A 94 -7.83 9.29 -6.52
N TYR A 95 -7.47 8.25 -5.80
CA TYR A 95 -6.16 8.13 -5.16
C TYR A 95 -5.60 6.74 -5.35
N ARG A 96 -4.29 6.61 -5.16
CA ARG A 96 -3.66 5.31 -4.98
C ARG A 96 -2.67 5.40 -3.82
N ILE A 97 -2.56 4.31 -3.09
CA ILE A 97 -1.58 4.20 -2.02
C ILE A 97 -0.44 3.32 -2.53
N ASN A 98 0.78 3.80 -2.40
CA ASN A 98 1.97 3.06 -2.80
C ASN A 98 2.53 2.37 -1.57
N VAL A 99 2.56 1.06 -1.61
CA VAL A 99 3.09 0.24 -0.52
C VAL A 99 4.23 -0.62 -1.06
N LYS A 100 5.16 -0.98 -0.18
CA LYS A 100 6.32 -1.76 -0.58
C LYS A 100 6.16 -3.22 -0.17
N VAL A 101 6.57 -4.11 -1.05
CA VAL A 101 6.66 -5.54 -0.76
C VAL A 101 8.08 -5.97 -1.08
N TRP A 102 8.72 -6.64 -0.12
CA TRP A 102 10.03 -7.23 -0.32
C TRP A 102 9.87 -8.73 -0.51
N ALA A 103 10.35 -9.23 -1.65
CA ALA A 103 10.37 -10.65 -1.96
C ALA A 103 11.84 -11.05 -2.14
N GLY A 104 12.36 -11.82 -1.18
CA GLY A 104 13.77 -12.07 -1.13
C GLY A 104 14.53 -10.77 -0.84
N ASN A 105 15.47 -10.41 -1.72
CA ASN A 105 16.28 -9.20 -1.56
C ASN A 105 15.79 -8.04 -2.43
N LYS A 106 14.65 -8.21 -3.11
CA LYS A 106 14.14 -7.18 -4.02
C LYS A 106 12.94 -6.47 -3.45
N GLU A 107 12.87 -5.17 -3.71
CA GLU A 107 11.75 -4.32 -3.34
C GLU A 107 10.84 -4.12 -4.55
N TYR A 108 9.54 -4.26 -4.30
CA TYR A 108 8.50 -4.01 -5.31
C TYR A 108 7.49 -3.02 -4.74
N VAL A 109 6.90 -2.22 -5.61
CA VAL A 109 5.85 -1.26 -5.21
C VAL A 109 4.52 -1.72 -5.78
N LEU A 110 3.52 -1.83 -4.92
CA LEU A 110 2.15 -2.10 -5.31
C LEU A 110 1.31 -0.87 -4.98
N SER A 111 0.35 -0.56 -5.85
CA SER A 111 -0.36 0.72 -5.80
C SER A 111 -1.87 0.51 -5.95
N PRO A 112 -2.54 -0.05 -4.93
CA PRO A 112 -3.99 -0.21 -5.00
C PRO A 112 -4.68 1.14 -5.01
N HIS A 113 -5.74 1.24 -5.80
CA HIS A 113 -6.49 2.48 -5.99
C HIS A 113 -7.70 2.54 -5.07
N PHE A 114 -8.06 3.76 -4.68
CA PHE A 114 -9.26 3.97 -3.87
C PHE A 114 -9.88 5.33 -4.19
N LEU A 115 -11.14 5.45 -3.83
CA LEU A 115 -11.93 6.65 -4.08
C LEU A 115 -12.38 7.26 -2.76
N ILE A 116 -12.19 8.55 -2.61
CA ILE A 116 -12.78 9.34 -1.51
C ILE A 116 -13.97 10.11 -2.07
N ARG A 117 -15.12 9.94 -1.45
CA ARG A 117 -16.36 10.57 -1.87
C ARG A 117 -16.77 11.75 -1.02
#